data_1727983df82ffce63a4147fc117782e3
#
_entry.id   1727983df82ffce63a4147fc117782e3
#
_cell.length_a   1.000
_cell.length_b   1.000
_cell.length_c   1.000
_cell.angle_alpha   90.00
_cell.angle_beta   90.00
_cell.angle_gamma   90.00
#
_symmetry.space_group_name_H-M   'P 1'
#
loop_
_entity.id
_entity.type
_entity.pdbx_description
1 polymer ?
#
loop_
_entity_poly.entity_id
_entity_poly.type
_entity_poly.pdbx_seq_one_letter_code
_entity_poly.pdbx_strand_id
1 'polypeptide(L)'
;MTMNFVFYDLETTGRNSTWDQIIQVAAILVDKNFNELERFEDRCRLRSGLVPEPGALLVNKTSIDMLNNVNLSHYELIKKLQDKFKKWSPAIFIGYNTISFDEEFLRKTFFKLLLEPYTTQFNGNKRADVLGITRTSKYYYPECLEVGMNEKGNQIFKLDSLTELNKIIHNAHDAMGDVEATIEITKILQNKANTIWNSALNSSNKIDVDNFL
;
A
#
# COMPACT_ATOMS: atom_id res chain seq x y z
N MET A 1 -18.84 -15.23 3.50
CA MET A 1 -18.94 -13.77 3.53
C MET A 1 -17.89 -13.21 2.58
N THR A 2 -18.26 -12.33 1.68
CA THR A 2 -17.29 -11.64 0.80
C THR A 2 -16.53 -10.62 1.64
N MET A 3 -15.20 -10.72 1.68
CA MET A 3 -14.34 -9.78 2.41
C MET A 3 -14.25 -8.44 1.65
N ASN A 4 -14.16 -7.35 2.39
CA ASN A 4 -13.82 -6.05 1.85
C ASN A 4 -12.30 -5.94 1.60
N PHE A 5 -11.89 -4.92 0.86
CA PHE A 5 -10.49 -4.62 0.61
C PHE A 5 -10.11 -3.34 1.37
N VAL A 6 -8.90 -3.32 1.92
CA VAL A 6 -8.27 -2.14 2.49
C VAL A 6 -7.04 -1.84 1.64
N PHE A 7 -7.15 -0.83 0.78
CA PHE A 7 -6.00 -0.32 0.06
C PHE A 7 -5.27 0.69 0.93
N TYR A 8 -3.95 0.61 1.02
CA TYR A 8 -3.17 1.52 1.86
C TYR A 8 -1.77 1.74 1.30
N ASP A 9 -1.19 2.87 1.69
CA ASP A 9 0.15 3.29 1.34
C ASP A 9 0.77 4.13 2.46
N LEU A 10 2.10 4.16 2.54
CA LEU A 10 2.87 4.85 3.57
C LEU A 10 3.94 5.75 2.97
N GLU A 11 4.04 6.99 3.47
CA GLU A 11 5.22 7.80 3.24
C GLU A 11 6.15 7.76 4.46
N THR A 12 7.45 7.68 4.21
CA THR A 12 8.46 7.46 5.24
C THR A 12 9.61 8.45 5.14
N THR A 13 10.39 8.58 6.22
CA THR A 13 11.60 9.42 6.25
C THR A 13 12.81 8.83 5.55
N GLY A 14 12.71 7.59 5.07
CA GLY A 14 13.78 6.88 4.40
C GLY A 14 13.39 5.42 4.17
N ARG A 15 14.35 4.59 3.76
CA ARG A 15 14.09 3.20 3.36
C ARG A 15 14.33 2.14 4.44
N ASN A 16 14.87 2.54 5.57
CA ASN A 16 15.23 1.61 6.64
C ASN A 16 14.13 1.49 7.67
N SER A 17 13.31 0.45 7.57
CA SER A 17 12.19 0.18 8.49
C SER A 17 12.58 0.03 9.97
N THR A 18 13.88 -0.12 10.27
CA THR A 18 14.39 -0.17 11.66
C THR A 18 14.59 1.23 12.23
N TRP A 19 15.05 2.19 11.44
CA TRP A 19 15.44 3.52 11.91
C TRP A 19 14.48 4.62 11.46
N ASP A 20 13.97 4.52 10.24
CA ASP A 20 13.09 5.51 9.66
C ASP A 20 11.70 5.50 10.26
N GLN A 21 10.99 6.58 10.04
CA GLN A 21 9.67 6.87 10.59
C GLN A 21 8.62 6.90 9.48
N ILE A 22 7.45 6.34 9.72
CA ILE A 22 6.25 6.60 8.92
C ILE A 22 5.79 8.02 9.23
N ILE A 23 5.63 8.85 8.22
CA ILE A 23 5.24 10.27 8.36
C ILE A 23 3.85 10.58 7.79
N GLN A 24 3.38 9.80 6.84
CA GLN A 24 2.01 9.86 6.31
C GLN A 24 1.48 8.45 6.10
N VAL A 25 0.19 8.30 6.28
CA VAL A 25 -0.53 7.07 5.98
C VAL A 25 -1.81 7.45 5.27
N ALA A 26 -2.12 6.73 4.20
CA ALA A 26 -3.42 6.76 3.56
C ALA A 26 -3.99 5.35 3.46
N ALA A 27 -5.30 5.22 3.63
CA ALA A 27 -6.01 3.96 3.45
C ALA A 27 -7.45 4.19 3.03
N ILE A 28 -7.95 3.34 2.14
CA ILE A 28 -9.35 3.33 1.70
C ILE A 28 -9.92 1.93 1.89
N LEU A 29 -11.02 1.83 2.63
CA LEU A 29 -11.85 0.64 2.71
C LEU A 29 -12.83 0.65 1.54
N VAL A 30 -12.82 -0.39 0.73
CA VAL A 30 -13.78 -0.57 -0.38
C VAL A 30 -14.49 -1.91 -0.28
N ASP A 31 -15.69 -2.00 -0.86
CA ASP A 31 -16.38 -3.27 -1.04
C ASP A 31 -15.77 -4.09 -2.20
N LYS A 32 -16.32 -5.28 -2.45
CA LYS A 32 -15.88 -6.17 -3.55
C LYS A 32 -16.02 -5.57 -4.96
N ASN A 33 -16.80 -4.51 -5.11
CA ASN A 33 -17.03 -3.80 -6.38
C ASN A 33 -16.20 -2.51 -6.45
N PHE A 34 -15.27 -2.29 -5.50
CA PHE A 34 -14.45 -1.08 -5.34
C PHE A 34 -15.26 0.19 -5.05
N ASN A 35 -16.47 0.09 -4.50
CA ASN A 35 -17.16 1.24 -3.96
C ASN A 35 -16.50 1.63 -2.62
N GLU A 36 -16.10 2.89 -2.50
CA GLU A 36 -15.51 3.41 -1.27
C GLU A 36 -16.53 3.38 -0.13
N LEU A 37 -16.15 2.81 1.01
CA LEU A 37 -16.94 2.73 2.23
C LEU A 37 -16.45 3.69 3.30
N GLU A 38 -15.14 3.80 3.45
CA GLU A 38 -14.50 4.70 4.44
C GLU A 38 -13.06 4.99 3.99
N ARG A 39 -12.55 6.19 4.31
CA ARG A 39 -11.13 6.51 4.10
C ARG A 39 -10.49 7.01 5.37
N PHE A 40 -9.19 6.88 5.42
CA PHE A 40 -8.32 7.38 6.46
C PHE A 40 -7.08 7.99 5.84
N GLU A 41 -6.75 9.20 6.23
CA GLU A 41 -5.49 9.84 5.91
C GLU A 41 -5.06 10.69 7.09
N ASP A 42 -3.78 10.61 7.46
CA ASP A 42 -3.22 11.48 8.50
C ASP A 42 -1.69 11.56 8.35
N ARG A 43 -1.11 12.60 8.93
CA ARG A 43 0.34 12.83 8.97
C ARG A 43 0.79 13.06 10.40
N CYS A 44 2.06 12.77 10.71
CA CYS A 44 2.64 13.07 12.01
C CYS A 44 3.91 13.91 11.91
N ARG A 45 4.24 14.57 13.03
CA ARG A 45 5.52 15.27 13.15
C ARG A 45 6.69 14.30 13.28
N LEU A 46 7.87 14.80 12.99
CA LEU A 46 9.11 14.06 13.22
C LEU A 46 9.30 13.78 14.72
N ARG A 47 9.86 12.61 15.01
CA ARG A 47 10.35 12.31 16.37
C ARG A 47 11.58 13.15 16.66
N SER A 48 11.73 13.60 17.90
CA SER A 48 12.93 14.32 18.31
C SER A 48 14.19 13.49 18.04
N GLY A 49 15.21 14.11 17.47
CA GLY A 49 16.49 13.49 17.14
C GLY A 49 16.51 12.63 15.89
N LEU A 50 15.40 12.47 15.19
CA LEU A 50 15.38 11.78 13.89
C LEU A 50 15.78 12.74 12.77
N VAL A 51 16.75 12.31 11.97
CA VAL A 51 17.19 13.03 10.76
C VAL A 51 16.66 12.25 9.55
N PRO A 52 15.71 12.80 8.77
CA PRO A 52 15.17 12.13 7.61
C PRO A 52 16.18 12.09 6.46
N GLU A 53 16.08 11.08 5.60
CA GLU A 53 16.85 11.00 4.36
C GLU A 53 16.38 12.11 3.39
N PRO A 54 17.28 13.00 2.92
CA PRO A 54 16.88 14.06 2.01
C PRO A 54 16.21 13.55 0.72
N GLY A 55 16.69 12.41 0.21
CA GLY A 55 16.11 11.77 -0.97
C GLY A 55 14.65 11.34 -0.78
N ALA A 56 14.30 10.83 0.40
CA ALA A 56 12.91 10.47 0.73
C ALA A 56 12.02 11.70 0.78
N LEU A 57 12.45 12.77 1.45
CA LEU A 57 11.70 14.02 1.52
C LEU A 57 11.47 14.67 0.14
N LEU A 58 12.45 14.57 -0.76
CA LEU A 58 12.32 15.06 -2.13
C LEU A 58 11.28 14.23 -2.92
N VAL A 59 11.29 12.91 -2.75
CA VAL A 59 10.36 12.01 -3.43
C VAL A 59 8.93 12.27 -2.97
N ASN A 60 8.68 12.25 -1.66
CA ASN A 60 7.34 12.47 -1.10
C ASN A 60 6.94 13.96 -0.94
N LYS A 61 7.71 14.87 -1.55
CA LYS A 61 7.44 16.31 -1.61
C LYS A 61 7.17 16.94 -0.23
N THR A 62 7.80 16.42 0.82
CA THR A 62 7.58 16.83 2.20
C THR A 62 8.79 17.60 2.71
N SER A 63 8.58 18.74 3.38
CA SER A 63 9.65 19.49 4.04
C SER A 63 9.69 19.23 5.55
N ILE A 64 10.85 19.47 6.17
CA ILE A 64 11.00 19.40 7.62
C ILE A 64 10.05 20.37 8.32
N ASP A 65 9.87 21.57 7.79
CA ASP A 65 8.94 22.55 8.34
C ASP A 65 7.50 22.10 8.29
N MET A 66 7.08 21.47 7.18
CA MET A 66 5.75 20.86 7.11
C MET A 66 5.55 19.83 8.21
N LEU A 67 6.51 18.93 8.42
CA LEU A 67 6.42 17.89 9.44
C LEU A 67 6.44 18.47 10.86
N ASN A 68 7.28 19.46 11.12
CA ASN A 68 7.38 20.08 12.45
C ASN A 68 6.09 20.84 12.86
N ASN A 69 5.31 21.32 11.88
CA ASN A 69 4.05 21.99 12.13
C ASN A 69 2.85 21.05 12.31
N VAL A 70 3.05 19.73 12.21
CA VAL A 70 1.99 18.75 12.48
C VAL A 70 1.86 18.51 13.97
N ASN A 71 0.65 18.66 14.52
CA ASN A 71 0.39 18.44 15.95
C ASN A 71 0.41 16.96 16.36
N LEU A 72 0.07 16.06 15.43
CA LEU A 72 -0.05 14.63 15.70
C LEU A 72 1.34 14.01 15.89
N SER A 73 1.55 13.28 16.98
CA SER A 73 2.77 12.52 17.20
C SER A 73 2.79 11.24 16.36
N HIS A 74 3.98 10.67 16.19
CA HIS A 74 4.13 9.37 15.52
C HIS A 74 3.32 8.26 16.20
N TYR A 75 3.34 8.20 17.56
CA TYR A 75 2.56 7.22 18.31
C TYR A 75 1.05 7.36 18.05
N GLU A 76 0.53 8.59 18.09
CA GLU A 76 -0.90 8.84 17.86
C GLU A 76 -1.34 8.48 16.46
N LEU A 77 -0.53 8.82 15.43
CA LEU A 77 -0.80 8.41 14.05
C LEU A 77 -0.91 6.89 13.94
N ILE A 78 0.10 6.19 14.41
CA ILE A 78 0.20 4.73 14.28
C ILE A 78 -0.87 4.02 15.11
N LYS A 79 -1.22 4.56 16.28
CA LYS A 79 -2.32 4.04 17.09
C LYS A 79 -3.67 4.22 16.41
N LYS A 80 -3.95 5.41 15.85
CA LYS A 80 -5.16 5.66 15.06
C LYS A 80 -5.27 4.71 13.86
N LEU A 81 -4.15 4.52 13.13
CA LEU A 81 -4.11 3.59 12.00
C LEU A 81 -4.46 2.17 12.43
N GLN A 82 -3.82 1.67 13.49
CA GLN A 82 -4.09 0.31 13.97
C GLN A 82 -5.55 0.14 14.42
N ASP A 83 -6.11 1.12 15.13
CA ASP A 83 -7.51 1.08 15.55
C ASP A 83 -8.44 1.07 14.34
N LYS A 84 -8.10 1.84 13.30
CA LYS A 84 -8.83 1.84 12.04
C LYS A 84 -8.77 0.48 11.34
N PHE A 85 -7.57 -0.10 11.22
CA PHE A 85 -7.39 -1.43 10.61
C PHE A 85 -8.13 -2.53 11.39
N LYS A 86 -8.10 -2.48 12.72
CA LYS A 86 -8.89 -3.41 13.57
C LYS A 86 -10.40 -3.25 13.36
N LYS A 87 -10.90 -2.01 13.21
CA LYS A 87 -12.31 -1.74 12.92
C LYS A 87 -12.74 -2.30 11.56
N TRP A 88 -11.85 -2.24 10.56
CA TRP A 88 -12.11 -2.72 9.20
C TRP A 88 -11.89 -4.23 9.01
N SER A 89 -11.29 -4.89 10.01
CA SER A 89 -11.07 -6.35 9.98
C SER A 89 -12.39 -7.13 10.19
N PRO A 90 -12.55 -8.32 9.58
CA PRO A 90 -11.63 -8.97 8.65
C PRO A 90 -11.70 -8.40 7.23
N ALA A 91 -10.52 -8.16 6.63
CA ALA A 91 -10.38 -7.61 5.29
C ALA A 91 -9.14 -8.17 4.56
N ILE A 92 -9.06 -7.91 3.25
CA ILE A 92 -7.83 -8.14 2.49
C ILE A 92 -7.09 -6.80 2.40
N PHE A 93 -5.89 -6.73 2.99
CA PHE A 93 -5.00 -5.57 2.96
C PHE A 93 -4.17 -5.60 1.68
N ILE A 94 -4.23 -4.52 0.92
CA ILE A 94 -3.70 -4.45 -0.43
C ILE A 94 -2.94 -3.15 -0.62
N GLY A 95 -1.81 -3.21 -1.32
CA GLY A 95 -1.13 -2.01 -1.79
C GLY A 95 -0.21 -2.32 -2.96
N TYR A 96 0.58 -1.35 -3.37
CA TYR A 96 1.51 -1.48 -4.48
C TYR A 96 2.94 -1.66 -3.96
N ASN A 97 3.52 -2.86 -4.09
CA ASN A 97 4.81 -3.25 -3.51
C ASN A 97 4.83 -3.27 -1.97
N THR A 98 3.67 -3.34 -1.34
CA THR A 98 3.51 -3.21 0.11
C THR A 98 4.10 -4.38 0.89
N ILE A 99 4.09 -5.61 0.35
CA ILE A 99 4.65 -6.77 1.07
C ILE A 99 6.15 -6.60 1.34
N SER A 100 6.88 -5.98 0.40
CA SER A 100 8.33 -5.78 0.53
C SER A 100 8.71 -4.50 1.27
N PHE A 101 7.81 -3.55 1.44
CA PHE A 101 8.11 -2.22 2.01
C PHE A 101 7.18 -1.86 3.17
N ASP A 102 5.92 -1.56 2.91
CA ASP A 102 4.98 -1.02 3.90
C ASP A 102 4.70 -2.00 5.05
N GLU A 103 4.54 -3.28 4.75
CA GLU A 103 4.34 -4.33 5.76
C GLU A 103 5.52 -4.43 6.73
N GLU A 104 6.75 -4.28 6.25
CA GLU A 104 7.94 -4.24 7.10
C GLU A 104 7.97 -3.00 7.99
N PHE A 105 7.61 -1.83 7.44
CA PHE A 105 7.49 -0.60 8.22
C PHE A 105 6.38 -0.70 9.27
N LEU A 106 5.19 -1.16 8.91
CA LEU A 106 4.07 -1.35 9.84
C LEU A 106 4.44 -2.32 10.96
N ARG A 107 4.92 -3.52 10.60
CA ARG A 107 5.26 -4.57 11.56
C ARG A 107 6.30 -4.08 12.59
N LYS A 108 7.40 -3.47 12.12
CA LYS A 108 8.45 -2.97 12.99
C LYS A 108 8.01 -1.75 13.81
N THR A 109 7.21 -0.87 13.20
CA THR A 109 6.68 0.31 13.90
C THR A 109 5.69 -0.09 14.99
N PHE A 110 4.74 -0.97 14.70
CA PHE A 110 3.84 -1.51 15.72
C PHE A 110 4.62 -2.17 16.87
N PHE A 111 5.61 -3.01 16.56
CA PHE A 111 6.44 -3.65 17.58
C PHE A 111 7.17 -2.63 18.45
N LYS A 112 7.84 -1.61 17.86
CA LYS A 112 8.55 -0.56 18.59
C LYS A 112 7.64 0.27 19.49
N LEU A 113 6.38 0.43 19.12
CA LEU A 113 5.37 1.18 19.87
C LEU A 113 4.54 0.31 20.82
N LEU A 114 4.93 -0.97 21.02
CA LEU A 114 4.24 -1.95 21.87
C LEU A 114 2.77 -2.19 21.42
N LEU A 115 2.53 -2.11 20.13
CA LEU A 115 1.27 -2.43 19.49
C LEU A 115 1.35 -3.82 18.85
N GLU A 116 0.21 -4.38 18.42
CA GLU A 116 0.14 -5.70 17.78
C GLU A 116 0.81 -5.69 16.39
N PRO A 117 1.95 -6.38 16.18
CA PRO A 117 2.76 -6.25 14.97
C PRO A 117 2.11 -6.80 13.69
N TYR A 118 1.20 -7.76 13.83
CA TYR A 118 0.64 -8.52 12.72
C TYR A 118 -0.84 -8.19 12.45
N THR A 119 -1.23 -6.96 12.68
CA THR A 119 -2.63 -6.49 12.51
C THR A 119 -3.20 -6.80 11.12
N THR A 120 -2.39 -6.70 10.06
CA THR A 120 -2.82 -6.99 8.67
C THR A 120 -2.89 -8.48 8.33
N GLN A 121 -2.43 -9.38 9.23
CA GLN A 121 -2.25 -10.81 8.94
C GLN A 121 -3.12 -11.72 9.78
N PHE A 122 -3.47 -11.31 11.01
CA PHE A 122 -4.26 -12.12 11.95
C PHE A 122 -5.73 -11.69 11.95
N ASN A 123 -6.53 -12.37 12.77
CA ASN A 123 -7.96 -12.08 12.95
C ASN A 123 -8.79 -12.20 11.65
N GLY A 124 -8.43 -13.17 10.82
CA GLY A 124 -9.10 -13.40 9.54
C GLY A 124 -8.66 -12.48 8.41
N ASN A 125 -7.70 -11.59 8.66
CA ASN A 125 -7.13 -10.73 7.63
C ASN A 125 -6.25 -11.51 6.64
N LYS A 126 -6.18 -10.99 5.43
CA LYS A 126 -5.37 -11.48 4.33
C LYS A 126 -4.59 -10.34 3.70
N ARG A 127 -3.58 -10.65 2.88
CA ARG A 127 -2.76 -9.64 2.19
C ARG A 127 -2.61 -9.99 0.71
N ALA A 128 -2.56 -8.95 -0.12
CA ALA A 128 -2.22 -9.06 -1.53
C ALA A 128 -1.35 -7.89 -1.95
N ASP A 129 -0.56 -8.07 -3.02
CA ASP A 129 0.34 -7.05 -3.55
C ASP A 129 0.08 -6.84 -5.05
N VAL A 130 -0.35 -5.64 -5.40
CA VAL A 130 -0.76 -5.31 -6.77
C VAL A 130 0.42 -5.34 -7.74
N LEU A 131 1.64 -5.04 -7.30
CA LEU A 131 2.83 -5.14 -8.16
C LEU A 131 3.03 -6.58 -8.68
N GLY A 132 2.95 -7.56 -7.80
CA GLY A 132 3.07 -8.97 -8.17
C GLY A 132 1.94 -9.43 -9.10
N ILE A 133 0.71 -9.03 -8.77
CA ILE A 133 -0.48 -9.32 -9.59
C ILE A 133 -0.35 -8.66 -10.98
N THR A 134 0.11 -7.41 -11.06
CA THR A 134 0.31 -6.68 -12.32
C THR A 134 1.34 -7.39 -13.22
N ARG A 135 2.47 -7.79 -12.67
CA ARG A 135 3.52 -8.53 -13.42
C ARG A 135 2.99 -9.84 -13.97
N THR A 136 2.30 -10.61 -13.14
CA THR A 136 1.71 -11.89 -13.54
C THR A 136 0.61 -11.69 -14.59
N SER A 137 -0.26 -10.69 -14.38
CA SER A 137 -1.32 -10.35 -15.33
C SER A 137 -0.74 -9.94 -16.68
N LYS A 138 0.27 -9.09 -16.72
CA LYS A 138 0.93 -8.67 -17.98
C LYS A 138 1.58 -9.84 -18.73
N TYR A 139 2.10 -10.82 -18.01
CA TYR A 139 2.70 -12.01 -18.61
C TYR A 139 1.65 -12.90 -19.30
N TYR A 140 0.53 -13.19 -18.62
CA TYR A 140 -0.52 -14.08 -19.15
C TYR A 140 -1.57 -13.37 -20.02
N TYR A 141 -1.76 -12.07 -19.81
CA TYR A 141 -2.72 -11.21 -20.52
C TYR A 141 -2.01 -9.94 -21.01
N PRO A 142 -1.18 -10.02 -22.08
CA PRO A 142 -0.33 -8.91 -22.50
C PRO A 142 -1.08 -7.60 -22.78
N GLU A 143 -2.36 -7.70 -23.16
CA GLU A 143 -3.21 -6.54 -23.50
C GLU A 143 -3.94 -5.95 -22.26
N CYS A 144 -3.71 -6.47 -21.03
CA CYS A 144 -4.46 -6.01 -19.88
C CYS A 144 -4.08 -4.57 -19.48
N LEU A 145 -2.82 -4.21 -19.60
CA LEU A 145 -2.25 -2.89 -19.25
C LEU A 145 -1.15 -2.49 -20.22
N GLU A 146 -1.03 -1.19 -20.48
CA GLU A 146 0.15 -0.62 -21.13
C GLU A 146 1.30 -0.54 -20.12
N VAL A 147 2.48 -1.03 -20.52
CA VAL A 147 3.68 -1.10 -19.69
C VAL A 147 4.87 -0.55 -20.48
N GLY A 148 5.55 0.44 -19.88
CA GLY A 148 6.74 1.03 -20.46
C GLY A 148 7.95 0.08 -20.47
N MET A 149 8.97 0.43 -21.24
CA MET A 149 10.25 -0.27 -21.28
C MET A 149 11.39 0.70 -20.95
N ASN A 150 12.40 0.21 -20.24
CA ASN A 150 13.62 0.96 -20.03
C ASN A 150 14.56 0.83 -21.25
N GLU A 151 15.68 1.57 -21.24
CA GLU A 151 16.69 1.54 -22.29
C GLU A 151 17.30 0.13 -22.56
N LYS A 152 17.19 -0.77 -21.59
CA LYS A 152 17.67 -2.16 -21.69
C LYS A 152 16.60 -3.13 -22.18
N GLY A 153 15.41 -2.64 -22.56
CA GLY A 153 14.28 -3.45 -23.02
C GLY A 153 13.53 -4.19 -21.88
N ASN A 154 13.75 -3.84 -20.63
CA ASN A 154 13.01 -4.42 -19.50
C ASN A 154 11.73 -3.62 -19.22
N GLN A 155 10.64 -4.32 -18.93
CA GLN A 155 9.37 -3.71 -18.54
C GLN A 155 9.49 -2.91 -17.23
N ILE A 156 8.83 -1.74 -17.19
CA ILE A 156 8.79 -0.84 -16.03
C ILE A 156 7.43 -0.97 -15.37
N PHE A 157 7.43 -1.48 -14.13
CA PHE A 157 6.23 -1.65 -13.32
C PHE A 157 6.18 -0.66 -12.14
N LYS A 158 6.70 0.57 -12.32
CA LYS A 158 6.48 1.63 -11.35
C LYS A 158 5.06 2.16 -11.45
N LEU A 159 4.43 2.49 -10.32
CA LEU A 159 3.05 2.94 -10.27
C LEU A 159 2.83 4.20 -11.13
N ASP A 160 3.70 5.19 -10.99
CA ASP A 160 3.68 6.43 -11.78
C ASP A 160 3.74 6.17 -13.31
N SER A 161 4.64 5.30 -13.76
CA SER A 161 4.73 4.92 -15.17
C SER A 161 3.49 4.19 -15.68
N LEU A 162 2.92 3.30 -14.86
CA LEU A 162 1.71 2.57 -15.23
C LEU A 162 0.50 3.50 -15.31
N THR A 163 0.34 4.40 -14.36
CA THR A 163 -0.78 5.33 -14.34
C THR A 163 -0.74 6.29 -15.52
N GLU A 164 0.43 6.83 -15.86
CA GLU A 164 0.63 7.68 -17.03
C GLU A 164 0.22 6.98 -18.33
N LEU A 165 0.77 5.78 -18.57
CA LEU A 165 0.52 5.02 -19.81
C LEU A 165 -0.94 4.55 -19.93
N ASN A 166 -1.60 4.27 -18.81
CA ASN A 166 -3.00 3.81 -18.79
C ASN A 166 -4.01 4.95 -18.54
N LYS A 167 -3.56 6.22 -18.60
CA LYS A 167 -4.39 7.43 -18.48
C LYS A 167 -5.17 7.50 -17.15
N ILE A 168 -4.57 7.04 -16.07
CA ILE A 168 -5.11 7.12 -14.73
C ILE A 168 -4.61 8.43 -14.09
N ILE A 169 -5.53 9.20 -13.50
CA ILE A 169 -5.18 10.41 -12.74
C ILE A 169 -4.41 9.97 -11.49
N HIS A 170 -3.21 10.49 -11.31
CA HIS A 170 -2.33 10.11 -10.22
C HIS A 170 -1.55 11.31 -9.68
N ASN A 171 -1.68 11.56 -8.38
CA ASN A 171 -0.83 12.48 -7.65
C ASN A 171 0.31 11.67 -7.01
N ALA A 172 1.31 11.35 -7.80
CA ALA A 172 2.41 10.47 -7.40
C ALA A 172 3.17 11.00 -6.17
N HIS A 173 3.55 10.07 -5.29
CA HIS A 173 4.28 10.33 -4.05
C HIS A 173 3.49 11.19 -3.04
N ASP A 174 2.20 11.01 -3.03
CA ASP A 174 1.28 11.37 -1.97
C ASP A 174 0.50 10.11 -1.63
N ALA A 175 0.55 9.67 -0.38
CA ALA A 175 0.03 8.34 0.00
C ALA A 175 -1.43 8.12 -0.44
N MET A 176 -2.29 9.16 -0.38
CA MET A 176 -3.67 9.03 -0.84
C MET A 176 -3.74 8.89 -2.37
N GLY A 177 -2.92 9.65 -3.11
CA GLY A 177 -2.80 9.53 -4.57
C GLY A 177 -2.36 8.15 -5.00
N ASP A 178 -1.38 7.55 -4.30
CA ASP A 178 -0.87 6.21 -4.58
C ASP A 178 -1.90 5.12 -4.25
N VAL A 179 -2.70 5.28 -3.18
CA VAL A 179 -3.84 4.40 -2.87
C VAL A 179 -4.90 4.44 -3.96
N GLU A 180 -5.34 5.65 -4.37
CA GLU A 180 -6.35 5.82 -5.41
C GLU A 180 -5.87 5.24 -6.76
N ALA A 181 -4.63 5.51 -7.15
CA ALA A 181 -4.01 4.95 -8.35
C ALA A 181 -3.93 3.41 -8.31
N THR A 182 -3.60 2.84 -7.15
CA THR A 182 -3.55 1.39 -6.93
C THR A 182 -4.93 0.76 -7.09
N ILE A 183 -5.99 1.40 -6.61
CA ILE A 183 -7.38 0.96 -6.79
C ILE A 183 -7.73 0.93 -8.28
N GLU A 184 -7.39 1.98 -9.05
CA GLU A 184 -7.71 2.05 -10.47
C GLU A 184 -6.95 0.98 -11.28
N ILE A 185 -5.66 0.77 -11.02
CA ILE A 185 -4.90 -0.36 -11.61
C ILE A 185 -5.59 -1.69 -11.28
N THR A 186 -6.00 -1.88 -10.03
CA THR A 186 -6.65 -3.12 -9.58
C THR A 186 -7.98 -3.36 -10.29
N LYS A 187 -8.80 -2.33 -10.53
CA LYS A 187 -10.04 -2.43 -11.31
C LYS A 187 -9.77 -2.91 -12.74
N ILE A 188 -8.71 -2.41 -13.38
CA ILE A 188 -8.31 -2.86 -14.72
C ILE A 188 -7.91 -4.33 -14.68
N LEU A 189 -7.10 -4.74 -13.70
CA LEU A 189 -6.67 -6.14 -13.55
C LEU A 189 -7.84 -7.08 -13.27
N GLN A 190 -8.77 -6.69 -12.40
CA GLN A 190 -9.98 -7.46 -12.14
C GLN A 190 -10.80 -7.66 -13.41
N ASN A 191 -10.93 -6.64 -14.26
CA ASN A 191 -11.73 -6.72 -15.48
C ASN A 191 -11.03 -7.49 -16.60
N LYS A 192 -9.73 -7.26 -16.84
CA LYS A 192 -9.01 -7.77 -17.99
C LYS A 192 -8.17 -9.01 -17.72
N ALA A 193 -7.87 -9.30 -16.45
CA ALA A 193 -7.07 -10.44 -16.01
C ALA A 193 -7.72 -11.13 -14.78
N ASN A 194 -9.03 -11.31 -14.82
CA ASN A 194 -9.84 -11.79 -13.69
C ASN A 194 -9.35 -13.10 -13.09
N THR A 195 -8.88 -14.04 -13.93
CA THR A 195 -8.34 -15.33 -13.46
C THR A 195 -7.13 -15.12 -12.55
N ILE A 196 -6.20 -14.23 -12.94
CA ILE A 196 -5.01 -13.93 -12.12
C ILE A 196 -5.41 -13.23 -10.84
N TRP A 197 -6.32 -12.23 -10.91
CA TRP A 197 -6.84 -11.53 -9.76
C TRP A 197 -7.44 -12.50 -8.73
N ASN A 198 -8.36 -13.37 -9.16
CA ASN A 198 -9.01 -14.34 -8.27
C ASN A 198 -8.01 -15.36 -7.69
N SER A 199 -7.04 -15.83 -8.49
CA SER A 199 -5.99 -16.74 -8.01
C SER A 199 -5.13 -16.07 -6.94
N ALA A 200 -4.77 -14.80 -7.11
CA ALA A 200 -4.02 -14.04 -6.11
C ALA A 200 -4.80 -13.88 -4.79
N LEU A 201 -6.11 -13.60 -4.86
CA LEU A 201 -6.94 -13.52 -3.67
C LEU A 201 -7.11 -14.89 -2.98
N ASN A 202 -7.23 -15.97 -3.74
CA ASN A 202 -7.34 -17.34 -3.21
C ASN A 202 -6.03 -17.84 -2.61
N SER A 203 -4.87 -17.22 -2.95
CA SER A 203 -3.56 -17.52 -2.37
C SER A 203 -3.07 -16.46 -1.37
N SER A 204 -3.96 -15.64 -0.83
CA SER A 204 -3.62 -14.49 0.01
C SER A 204 -3.30 -14.84 1.49
N ASN A 205 -3.40 -16.10 1.89
CA ASN A 205 -2.93 -16.61 3.18
C ASN A 205 -2.43 -18.07 3.05
N LYS A 206 -1.76 -18.57 4.10
CA LYS A 206 -1.14 -19.90 4.08
C LYS A 206 -2.15 -21.03 3.86
N ILE A 207 -3.32 -20.96 4.51
CA ILE A 207 -4.35 -22.02 4.38
C ILE A 207 -4.88 -22.06 2.94
N ASP A 208 -5.09 -20.91 2.32
CA ASP A 208 -5.56 -20.83 0.95
C ASP A 208 -4.49 -21.37 -0.03
N VAL A 209 -3.21 -21.13 0.23
CA VAL A 209 -2.10 -21.69 -0.57
C VAL A 209 -2.06 -23.21 -0.45
N ASP A 210 -2.16 -23.75 0.77
CA ASP A 210 -2.18 -25.20 1.01
C ASP A 210 -3.37 -25.90 0.32
N ASN A 211 -4.48 -25.19 0.12
CA ASN A 211 -5.66 -25.71 -0.62
C ASN A 211 -5.56 -25.53 -2.14
N PHE A 212 -4.69 -24.62 -2.62
CA PHE A 212 -4.50 -24.33 -4.04
C PHE A 212 -3.48 -25.27 -4.70
N LEU A 213 -2.54 -25.79 -3.93
CA LEU A 213 -1.50 -26.76 -4.36
C LEU A 213 -2.03 -28.18 -4.35
#